data_0938542b252066a33bc3c39a7dc2c650
#
_entry.id   0938542b252066a33bc3c39a7dc2c650
#
_cell.length_a   1.000
_cell.length_b   1.000
_cell.length_c   1.000
_cell.angle_alpha   90.00
_cell.angle_beta   90.00
_cell.angle_gamma   90.00
#
_symmetry.space_group_name_H-M   'P 1'
#
loop_
_entity.id
_entity.type
_entity.pdbx_description
1 polymer ?
#
loop_
_entity_poly.entity_id
_entity_poly.type
_entity_poly.pdbx_seq_one_letter_code
_entity_poly.pdbx_strand_id
1 'polypeptide(L)'
;MNDRRFTLDGSPALEAHLQATCEQVLAGVRRLIPADRLEGLLLGGGYGRGEGGVLRTPAGDLPYNDLEFYVFVRGQAVLAERQFRQPLHELGESLSPAAGLEVEFKVLTLDKLRNSPPSMFYYDLVMGHCWFAGDDALLAGCAPHRDAAHIPLHEATRLLMNRCSGLLFAKARLAKPDFAADDADFVGRNLAKAQLAFGDVLLAAHGQYHWSCQERHRRLAAGKFSSLSAFPIGGEGRERWCL
;
A
#
# COMPACT_ATOMS: atom_id res chain seq x y z
N MET A 1 -23.00 -8.94 -1.87
CA MET A 1 -21.88 -8.42 -2.70
C MET A 1 -21.40 -7.14 -2.03
N ASN A 2 -20.15 -7.07 -1.65
CA ASN A 2 -19.62 -5.89 -0.96
C ASN A 2 -19.55 -4.74 -1.98
N ASP A 3 -20.23 -3.66 -1.72
CA ASP A 3 -20.28 -2.44 -2.56
C ASP A 3 -18.99 -1.60 -2.46
N ARG A 4 -17.86 -2.28 -2.14
CA ARG A 4 -16.58 -1.65 -1.88
C ARG A 4 -15.80 -1.51 -3.18
N ARG A 5 -15.46 -0.27 -3.53
CA ARG A 5 -14.62 0.05 -4.69
C ARG A 5 -13.15 -0.16 -4.38
N PHE A 6 -12.38 -0.51 -5.42
CA PHE A 6 -10.91 -0.60 -5.38
C PHE A 6 -10.23 0.73 -5.66
N THR A 7 -10.93 1.62 -6.36
CA THR A 7 -10.43 2.93 -6.78
C THR A 7 -11.40 4.03 -6.40
N LEU A 8 -10.93 5.27 -6.35
CA LEU A 8 -11.78 6.41 -6.04
C LEU A 8 -12.79 6.70 -7.16
N ASP A 9 -12.31 6.69 -8.40
CA ASP A 9 -13.03 7.19 -9.55
C ASP A 9 -12.83 6.36 -10.84
N GLY A 10 -12.30 5.15 -10.72
CA GLY A 10 -12.15 4.22 -11.84
C GLY A 10 -13.50 3.82 -12.45
N SER A 11 -13.49 3.48 -13.74
CA SER A 11 -14.68 3.04 -14.45
C SER A 11 -15.25 1.73 -13.90
N PRO A 12 -16.54 1.44 -14.11
CA PRO A 12 -17.14 0.16 -13.73
C PRO A 12 -16.43 -1.05 -14.36
N ALA A 13 -15.89 -0.89 -15.58
CA ALA A 13 -15.14 -1.93 -16.25
C ALA A 13 -13.82 -2.24 -15.54
N LEU A 14 -13.10 -1.23 -15.06
CA LEU A 14 -11.88 -1.40 -14.27
C LEU A 14 -12.21 -2.06 -12.92
N GLU A 15 -13.25 -1.63 -12.22
CA GLU A 15 -13.67 -2.24 -10.95
C GLU A 15 -14.01 -3.72 -11.13
N ALA A 16 -14.76 -4.08 -12.20
CA ALA A 16 -15.08 -5.47 -12.52
C ALA A 16 -13.84 -6.29 -12.87
N HIS A 17 -12.89 -5.72 -13.60
CA HIS A 17 -11.61 -6.36 -13.93
C HIS A 17 -10.79 -6.66 -12.66
N LEU A 18 -10.66 -5.68 -11.75
CA LEU A 18 -9.97 -5.83 -10.47
C LEU A 18 -10.64 -6.90 -9.59
N GLN A 19 -11.98 -6.89 -9.54
CA GLN A 19 -12.73 -7.91 -8.80
C GLN A 19 -12.45 -9.32 -9.35
N ALA A 20 -12.53 -9.52 -10.66
CA ALA A 20 -12.24 -10.80 -11.31
C ALA A 20 -10.79 -11.25 -11.07
N THR A 21 -9.83 -10.33 -11.12
CA THR A 21 -8.42 -10.61 -10.79
C THR A 21 -8.27 -11.08 -9.34
N CYS A 22 -8.89 -10.41 -8.39
CA CYS A 22 -8.84 -10.80 -6.98
C CYS A 22 -9.49 -12.19 -6.72
N GLU A 23 -10.55 -12.53 -7.45
CA GLU A 23 -11.16 -13.87 -7.39
C GLU A 23 -10.22 -14.95 -7.93
N GLN A 24 -9.50 -14.68 -9.01
CA GLN A 24 -8.46 -15.57 -9.54
C GLN A 24 -7.30 -15.75 -8.56
N VAL A 25 -6.87 -14.66 -7.91
CA VAL A 25 -5.88 -14.70 -6.83
C VAL A 25 -6.34 -15.60 -5.69
N LEU A 26 -7.57 -15.41 -5.20
CA LEU A 26 -8.12 -16.25 -4.13
C LEU A 26 -8.15 -17.73 -4.53
N ALA A 27 -8.59 -18.03 -5.74
CA ALA A 27 -8.61 -19.40 -6.26
C ALA A 27 -7.19 -20.01 -6.35
N GLY A 28 -6.20 -19.22 -6.78
CA GLY A 28 -4.80 -19.61 -6.83
C GLY A 28 -4.23 -19.90 -5.44
N VAL A 29 -4.43 -18.99 -4.48
CA VAL A 29 -3.98 -19.15 -3.10
C VAL A 29 -4.58 -20.39 -2.45
N ARG A 30 -5.86 -20.67 -2.66
CA ARG A 30 -6.54 -21.87 -2.12
C ARG A 30 -6.03 -23.19 -2.73
N ARG A 31 -5.44 -23.17 -3.91
CA ARG A 31 -4.78 -24.34 -4.50
C ARG A 31 -3.39 -24.58 -3.92
N LEU A 32 -2.68 -23.53 -3.55
CA LEU A 32 -1.31 -23.60 -3.04
C LEU A 32 -1.25 -23.85 -1.53
N ILE A 33 -2.20 -23.32 -0.79
CA ILE A 33 -2.19 -23.39 0.68
C ILE A 33 -3.35 -24.26 1.16
N PRO A 34 -3.06 -25.33 1.92
CA PRO A 34 -4.09 -26.17 2.51
C PRO A 34 -5.10 -25.37 3.33
N ALA A 35 -6.36 -25.78 3.29
CA ALA A 35 -7.47 -25.06 3.93
C ALA A 35 -7.30 -24.95 5.46
N ASP A 36 -6.66 -25.93 6.09
CA ASP A 36 -6.35 -25.93 7.53
C ASP A 36 -5.19 -25.00 7.90
N ARG A 37 -4.43 -24.53 6.90
CA ARG A 37 -3.29 -23.63 7.05
C ARG A 37 -3.61 -22.18 6.66
N LEU A 38 -4.54 -21.97 5.73
CA LEU A 38 -4.95 -20.63 5.27
C LEU A 38 -5.90 -20.00 6.30
N GLU A 39 -5.43 -18.97 7.01
CA GLU A 39 -6.23 -18.21 7.96
C GLU A 39 -6.93 -17.03 7.32
N GLY A 40 -6.28 -16.39 6.33
CA GLY A 40 -6.87 -15.24 5.66
C GLY A 40 -6.10 -14.79 4.43
N LEU A 41 -6.81 -14.06 3.56
CA LEU A 41 -6.26 -13.35 2.42
C LEU A 41 -6.86 -11.95 2.41
N LEU A 42 -6.01 -10.94 2.50
CA LEU A 42 -6.43 -9.56 2.32
C LEU A 42 -5.62 -8.86 1.23
N LEU A 43 -6.25 -7.91 0.59
CA LEU A 43 -5.62 -6.92 -0.29
C LEU A 43 -5.30 -5.68 0.54
N GLY A 44 -4.04 -5.26 0.52
CA GLY A 44 -3.55 -4.03 1.13
C GLY A 44 -3.28 -2.94 0.08
N GLY A 45 -2.39 -2.03 0.42
CA GLY A 45 -1.98 -0.96 -0.49
C GLY A 45 -3.12 -0.02 -0.91
N GLY A 46 -2.95 0.62 -2.04
CA GLY A 46 -3.94 1.55 -2.59
C GLY A 46 -5.29 0.89 -2.87
N TYR A 47 -5.28 -0.24 -3.54
CA TYR A 47 -6.49 -0.96 -3.91
C TYR A 47 -7.23 -1.55 -2.71
N GLY A 48 -6.50 -2.02 -1.69
CA GLY A 48 -7.11 -2.49 -0.44
C GLY A 48 -7.85 -1.40 0.32
N ARG A 49 -7.40 -0.15 0.18
CA ARG A 49 -8.03 1.04 0.79
C ARG A 49 -9.16 1.64 -0.04
N GLY A 50 -9.37 1.19 -1.29
CA GLY A 50 -10.29 1.84 -2.23
C GLY A 50 -9.72 3.10 -2.89
N GLU A 51 -8.41 3.28 -2.84
CA GLU A 51 -7.65 4.42 -3.36
C GLU A 51 -6.61 3.97 -4.40
N GLY A 52 -6.87 2.86 -5.09
CA GLY A 52 -5.98 2.30 -6.11
C GLY A 52 -5.78 3.24 -7.29
N GLY A 53 -4.57 3.18 -7.88
CA GLY A 53 -4.22 4.00 -9.03
C GLY A 53 -5.02 3.65 -10.27
N VAL A 54 -5.35 4.66 -11.07
CA VAL A 54 -6.04 4.53 -12.35
C VAL A 54 -5.23 5.21 -13.44
N LEU A 55 -4.82 4.44 -14.46
CA LEU A 55 -4.20 4.98 -15.67
C LEU A 55 -5.28 5.27 -16.70
N ARG A 56 -5.51 6.54 -16.98
CA ARG A 56 -6.47 7.00 -17.98
C ARG A 56 -5.89 6.85 -19.39
N THR A 57 -6.54 6.08 -20.25
CA THR A 57 -6.14 5.93 -21.66
C THR A 57 -7.31 6.20 -22.60
N PRO A 58 -7.05 6.50 -23.88
CA PRO A 58 -8.13 6.64 -24.86
C PRO A 58 -8.99 5.39 -25.03
N ALA A 59 -8.43 4.20 -24.71
CA ALA A 59 -9.14 2.91 -24.78
C ALA A 59 -9.93 2.58 -23.49
N GLY A 60 -9.81 3.38 -22.44
CA GLY A 60 -10.46 3.21 -21.16
C GLY A 60 -9.47 3.25 -19.98
N ASP A 61 -9.99 3.00 -18.81
CA ASP A 61 -9.21 2.97 -17.58
C ASP A 61 -8.46 1.66 -17.43
N LEU A 62 -7.18 1.75 -17.10
CA LEU A 62 -6.33 0.62 -16.75
C LEU A 62 -5.90 0.70 -15.29
N PRO A 63 -5.62 -0.45 -14.65
CA PRO A 63 -5.02 -0.42 -13.32
C PRO A 63 -3.59 0.11 -13.40
N TYR A 64 -3.14 0.73 -12.31
CA TYR A 64 -1.81 1.35 -12.25
C TYR A 64 -1.13 1.05 -10.92
N ASN A 65 0.14 0.67 -10.98
CA ASN A 65 1.00 0.23 -9.89
C ASN A 65 0.89 -1.29 -9.63
N ASP A 66 0.55 -1.74 -8.42
CA ASP A 66 0.60 -3.14 -7.99
C ASP A 66 -0.62 -3.53 -7.15
N LEU A 67 -0.92 -4.84 -7.12
CA LEU A 67 -1.86 -5.45 -6.16
C LEU A 67 -1.05 -6.15 -5.07
N GLU A 68 -1.11 -5.65 -3.85
CA GLU A 68 -0.39 -6.19 -2.70
C GLU A 68 -1.26 -7.12 -1.86
N PHE A 69 -1.10 -8.44 -2.01
CA PHE A 69 -1.82 -9.43 -1.21
C PHE A 69 -1.03 -9.89 0.01
N TYR A 70 -1.72 -9.98 1.14
CA TYR A 70 -1.19 -10.49 2.40
C TYR A 70 -1.90 -11.78 2.75
N VAL A 71 -1.13 -12.87 2.77
CA VAL A 71 -1.63 -14.23 3.00
C VAL A 71 -1.32 -14.61 4.44
N PHE A 72 -2.35 -14.74 5.27
CA PHE A 72 -2.21 -15.19 6.65
C PHE A 72 -2.23 -16.70 6.74
N VAL A 73 -1.15 -17.26 7.25
CA VAL A 73 -0.93 -18.70 7.31
C VAL A 73 -0.68 -19.13 8.74
N ARG A 74 -1.34 -20.20 9.16
CA ARG A 74 -1.12 -20.79 10.49
C ARG A 74 0.26 -21.41 10.59
N GLY A 75 0.93 -21.18 11.74
CA GLY A 75 2.21 -21.78 12.10
C GLY A 75 3.32 -20.76 12.34
N GLN A 76 4.56 -21.22 12.33
CA GLN A 76 5.72 -20.36 12.54
C GLN A 76 6.00 -19.49 11.31
N ALA A 77 6.18 -18.18 11.51
CA ALA A 77 6.34 -17.22 10.42
C ALA A 77 7.50 -17.56 9.46
N VAL A 78 8.66 -17.95 10.00
CA VAL A 78 9.85 -18.28 9.18
C VAL A 78 9.59 -19.52 8.32
N LEU A 79 8.94 -20.54 8.88
CA LEU A 79 8.61 -21.78 8.13
C LEU A 79 7.53 -21.51 7.08
N ALA A 80 6.51 -20.75 7.43
CA ALA A 80 5.45 -20.35 6.50
C ALA A 80 6.02 -19.57 5.32
N GLU A 81 6.86 -18.57 5.59
CA GLU A 81 7.51 -17.78 4.53
C GLU A 81 8.41 -18.65 3.65
N ARG A 82 9.24 -19.52 4.24
CA ARG A 82 10.11 -20.43 3.48
C ARG A 82 9.34 -21.41 2.61
N GLN A 83 8.18 -21.87 3.06
CA GLN A 83 7.34 -22.84 2.35
C GLN A 83 6.55 -22.20 1.22
N PHE A 84 5.93 -21.03 1.45
CA PHE A 84 4.92 -20.46 0.54
C PHE A 84 5.40 -19.27 -0.28
N ARG A 85 6.54 -18.65 0.07
CA ARG A 85 7.05 -17.47 -0.63
C ARG A 85 7.24 -17.70 -2.13
N GLN A 86 7.98 -18.75 -2.49
CA GLN A 86 8.29 -19.04 -3.89
C GLN A 86 7.05 -19.46 -4.70
N PRO A 87 6.20 -20.40 -4.25
CA PRO A 87 4.97 -20.73 -4.94
C PRO A 87 4.01 -19.56 -5.14
N LEU A 88 3.90 -18.67 -4.15
CA LEU A 88 3.07 -17.47 -4.24
C LEU A 88 3.68 -16.43 -5.20
N HIS A 89 4.99 -16.29 -5.25
CA HIS A 89 5.67 -15.42 -6.21
C HIS A 89 5.39 -15.91 -7.65
N GLU A 90 5.54 -17.20 -7.92
CA GLU A 90 5.23 -17.80 -9.22
C GLU A 90 3.75 -17.64 -9.61
N LEU A 91 2.85 -17.73 -8.64
CA LEU A 91 1.43 -17.42 -8.86
C LEU A 91 1.25 -15.96 -9.28
N GLY A 92 1.92 -15.02 -8.58
CA GLY A 92 1.89 -13.60 -8.91
C GLY A 92 2.38 -13.33 -10.32
N GLU A 93 3.55 -13.87 -10.69
CA GLU A 93 4.09 -13.75 -12.05
C GLU A 93 3.12 -14.30 -13.11
N SER A 94 2.43 -15.40 -12.82
CA SER A 94 1.46 -16.01 -13.75
C SER A 94 0.19 -15.18 -13.94
N LEU A 95 -0.24 -14.45 -12.92
CA LEU A 95 -1.46 -13.64 -12.94
C LEU A 95 -1.23 -12.19 -13.45
N SER A 96 -0.04 -11.65 -13.26
CA SER A 96 0.29 -10.25 -13.57
C SER A 96 0.01 -9.85 -15.04
N PRO A 97 0.31 -10.68 -16.07
CA PRO A 97 0.01 -10.30 -17.44
C PRO A 97 -1.49 -10.10 -17.71
N ALA A 98 -2.34 -10.97 -17.18
CA ALA A 98 -3.79 -10.86 -17.34
C ALA A 98 -4.38 -9.74 -16.46
N ALA A 99 -3.78 -9.48 -15.31
CA ALA A 99 -4.17 -8.40 -14.40
C ALA A 99 -3.83 -7.00 -14.97
N GLY A 100 -2.84 -6.90 -15.85
CA GLY A 100 -2.34 -5.63 -16.40
C GLY A 100 -1.49 -4.82 -15.41
N LEU A 101 -1.06 -5.44 -14.31
CA LEU A 101 -0.19 -4.87 -13.28
C LEU A 101 0.49 -5.98 -12.49
N GLU A 102 1.45 -5.63 -11.66
CA GLU A 102 2.14 -6.59 -10.79
C GLU A 102 1.23 -7.10 -9.67
N VAL A 103 1.20 -8.43 -9.48
CA VAL A 103 0.48 -9.09 -8.38
C VAL A 103 1.51 -9.63 -7.39
N GLU A 104 1.61 -8.97 -6.25
CA GLU A 104 2.58 -9.31 -5.20
C GLU A 104 1.93 -10.04 -4.02
N PHE A 105 2.67 -10.97 -3.44
CA PHE A 105 2.27 -11.68 -2.22
C PHE A 105 3.26 -11.50 -1.09
N LYS A 106 2.74 -11.31 0.12
CA LYS A 106 3.50 -11.32 1.37
C LYS A 106 2.89 -12.33 2.32
N VAL A 107 3.71 -13.29 2.77
CA VAL A 107 3.29 -14.31 3.74
C VAL A 107 3.42 -13.74 5.14
N LEU A 108 2.37 -13.82 5.92
CA LEU A 108 2.32 -13.39 7.31
C LEU A 108 1.71 -14.48 8.19
N THR A 109 1.95 -14.37 9.50
CA THR A 109 1.19 -15.09 10.51
C THR A 109 0.55 -14.08 11.46
N LEU A 110 -0.61 -14.41 11.99
CA LEU A 110 -1.30 -13.53 12.95
C LEU A 110 -0.46 -13.30 14.21
N ASP A 111 0.28 -14.31 14.65
CA ASP A 111 1.17 -14.19 15.83
C ASP A 111 2.31 -13.19 15.56
N LYS A 112 2.91 -13.23 14.36
CA LYS A 112 3.94 -12.24 13.97
C LYS A 112 3.36 -10.84 13.96
N LEU A 113 2.17 -10.66 13.37
CA LEU A 113 1.50 -9.36 13.34
C LEU A 113 1.22 -8.84 14.74
N ARG A 114 0.56 -9.65 15.59
CA ARG A 114 0.17 -9.27 16.96
C ARG A 114 1.34 -8.91 17.85
N ASN A 115 2.48 -9.62 17.70
CA ASN A 115 3.67 -9.45 18.55
C ASN A 115 4.70 -8.48 17.95
N SER A 116 4.45 -7.93 16.77
CA SER A 116 5.33 -6.92 16.18
C SER A 116 5.11 -5.54 16.80
N PRO A 117 6.15 -4.69 16.88
CA PRO A 117 5.97 -3.32 17.33
C PRO A 117 5.09 -2.53 16.33
N PRO A 118 4.33 -1.53 16.80
CA PRO A 118 3.59 -0.62 15.93
C PRO A 118 4.49 0.01 14.87
N SER A 119 3.97 0.10 13.65
CA SER A 119 4.66 0.73 12.52
C SER A 119 3.64 1.33 11.56
N MET A 120 4.06 2.24 10.68
CA MET A 120 3.20 2.76 9.61
C MET A 120 2.67 1.62 8.73
N PHE A 121 3.52 0.64 8.42
CA PHE A 121 3.16 -0.50 7.61
C PHE A 121 2.04 -1.35 8.25
N TYR A 122 2.19 -1.74 9.52
CA TYR A 122 1.17 -2.56 10.19
C TYR A 122 -0.10 -1.77 10.49
N TYR A 123 0.02 -0.47 10.77
CA TYR A 123 -1.14 0.39 10.89
C TYR A 123 -1.95 0.43 9.58
N ASP A 124 -1.29 0.69 8.45
CA ASP A 124 -1.93 0.72 7.13
C ASP A 124 -2.56 -0.63 6.78
N LEU A 125 -1.88 -1.74 7.09
CA LEU A 125 -2.38 -3.09 6.85
C LEU A 125 -3.63 -3.40 7.68
N VAL A 126 -3.63 -3.05 8.98
CA VAL A 126 -4.73 -3.36 9.89
C VAL A 126 -5.93 -2.45 9.68
N MET A 127 -5.73 -1.21 9.25
CA MET A 127 -6.79 -0.20 9.13
C MET A 127 -7.29 -0.01 7.70
N GLY A 128 -6.45 -0.27 6.69
CA GLY A 128 -6.72 0.05 5.29
C GLY A 128 -6.57 -1.15 4.36
N HIS A 129 -7.49 -2.13 4.45
CA HIS A 129 -7.46 -3.36 3.67
C HIS A 129 -8.85 -3.80 3.18
N CYS A 130 -8.85 -4.82 2.32
CA CYS A 130 -10.04 -5.51 1.86
C CYS A 130 -9.85 -7.03 1.99
N TRP A 131 -10.77 -7.74 2.66
CA TRP A 131 -10.74 -9.18 2.82
C TRP A 131 -11.28 -9.91 1.59
N PHE A 132 -10.58 -11.00 1.21
CA PHE A 132 -11.01 -12.01 0.22
C PHE A 132 -11.18 -13.39 0.85
N ALA A 133 -10.52 -13.66 1.98
CA ALA A 133 -10.78 -14.80 2.85
C ALA A 133 -10.47 -14.38 4.31
N GLY A 134 -11.28 -14.85 5.26
CA GLY A 134 -11.25 -14.37 6.64
C GLY A 134 -12.04 -13.06 6.82
N ASP A 135 -11.94 -12.48 7.97
CA ASP A 135 -12.64 -11.25 8.36
C ASP A 135 -11.86 -10.49 9.46
N ASP A 136 -12.41 -9.36 9.91
CA ASP A 136 -11.79 -8.51 10.92
C ASP A 136 -11.61 -9.17 12.30
N ALA A 137 -12.30 -10.27 12.60
CA ALA A 137 -12.10 -11.02 13.84
C ALA A 137 -10.68 -11.61 13.93
N LEU A 138 -10.04 -11.91 12.79
CA LEU A 138 -8.64 -12.34 12.73
C LEU A 138 -7.68 -11.27 13.28
N LEU A 139 -8.04 -9.99 13.15
CA LEU A 139 -7.25 -8.86 13.64
C LEU A 139 -7.62 -8.43 15.08
N ALA A 140 -8.43 -9.19 15.82
CA ALA A 140 -8.85 -8.86 17.19
C ALA A 140 -7.64 -8.76 18.12
N GLY A 141 -6.55 -9.27 18.03
CA GLY A 141 -5.36 -9.07 18.88
C GLY A 141 -4.44 -7.92 18.44
N CYS A 142 -4.82 -7.14 17.43
CA CYS A 142 -3.97 -6.13 16.80
C CYS A 142 -4.26 -4.70 17.28
N ALA A 143 -4.81 -4.52 18.48
CA ALA A 143 -5.15 -3.20 19.04
C ALA A 143 -3.99 -2.18 18.98
N PRO A 144 -2.71 -2.53 19.27
CA PRO A 144 -1.61 -1.59 19.19
C PRO A 144 -1.37 -1.00 17.78
N HIS A 145 -1.78 -1.73 16.74
CA HIS A 145 -1.65 -1.30 15.34
C HIS A 145 -2.84 -0.48 14.83
N ARG A 146 -3.87 -0.21 15.66
CA ARG A 146 -5.08 0.52 15.27
C ARG A 146 -5.01 2.01 15.58
N ASP A 147 -4.03 2.44 16.35
CA ASP A 147 -3.88 3.83 16.77
C ASP A 147 -2.61 4.44 16.17
N ALA A 148 -2.78 5.46 15.34
CA ALA A 148 -1.68 6.18 14.72
C ALA A 148 -0.75 6.87 15.74
N ALA A 149 -1.24 7.19 16.93
CA ALA A 149 -0.42 7.77 18.00
C ALA A 149 0.63 6.79 18.54
N HIS A 150 0.46 5.50 18.32
CA HIS A 150 1.44 4.48 18.68
C HIS A 150 2.55 4.29 17.64
N ILE A 151 2.47 4.93 16.47
CA ILE A 151 3.52 4.86 15.44
C ILE A 151 4.76 5.60 15.95
N PRO A 152 5.90 4.90 16.12
CA PRO A 152 7.09 5.54 16.66
C PRO A 152 7.68 6.56 15.66
N LEU A 153 8.24 7.65 16.17
CA LEU A 153 8.80 8.72 15.32
C LEU A 153 9.91 8.25 14.36
N HIS A 154 10.65 7.20 14.71
CA HIS A 154 11.66 6.65 13.81
C HIS A 154 11.08 6.05 12.50
N GLU A 155 9.79 5.71 12.47
CA GLU A 155 9.10 5.30 11.25
C GLU A 155 9.03 6.44 10.22
N ALA A 156 8.80 7.67 10.69
CA ALA A 156 8.88 8.86 9.86
C ALA A 156 10.29 9.05 9.26
N THR A 157 11.33 8.88 10.07
CA THR A 157 12.73 8.92 9.59
C THR A 157 12.99 7.82 8.56
N ARG A 158 12.54 6.59 8.84
CA ARG A 158 12.68 5.45 7.91
C ARG A 158 11.99 5.72 6.58
N LEU A 159 10.79 6.31 6.60
CA LEU A 159 10.07 6.71 5.40
C LEU A 159 10.87 7.71 4.58
N LEU A 160 11.39 8.77 5.18
CA LEU A 160 12.22 9.77 4.48
C LEU A 160 13.47 9.14 3.87
N MET A 161 14.21 8.31 4.60
CA MET A 161 15.39 7.62 4.08
C MET A 161 15.05 6.74 2.87
N ASN A 162 13.93 6.03 2.90
CA ASN A 162 13.44 5.26 1.76
C ASN A 162 13.14 6.17 0.56
N ARG A 163 12.52 7.34 0.77
CA ARG A 163 12.25 8.29 -0.32
C ARG A 163 13.51 8.93 -0.87
N CYS A 164 14.51 9.21 -0.03
CA CYS A 164 15.84 9.66 -0.50
C CYS A 164 16.47 8.65 -1.45
N SER A 165 16.41 7.35 -1.14
CA SER A 165 16.88 6.30 -2.04
C SER A 165 16.17 6.33 -3.39
N GLY A 166 14.84 6.43 -3.39
CA GLY A 166 14.04 6.55 -4.62
C GLY A 166 14.40 7.77 -5.46
N LEU A 167 14.64 8.92 -4.82
CA LEU A 167 15.07 10.15 -5.51
C LEU A 167 16.49 10.03 -6.09
N LEU A 168 17.40 9.33 -5.41
CA LEU A 168 18.75 9.06 -5.94
C LEU A 168 18.67 8.18 -7.20
N PHE A 169 17.86 7.12 -7.19
CA PHE A 169 17.62 6.31 -8.39
C PHE A 169 16.95 7.10 -9.51
N ALA A 170 15.98 7.96 -9.18
CA ALA A 170 15.34 8.85 -10.14
C ALA A 170 16.36 9.81 -10.80
N LYS A 171 17.26 10.40 -9.99
CA LYS A 171 18.36 11.23 -10.50
C LYS A 171 19.28 10.46 -11.43
N ALA A 172 19.63 9.21 -11.09
CA ALA A 172 20.46 8.37 -11.94
C ALA A 172 19.76 8.06 -13.29
N ARG A 173 18.46 7.83 -13.27
CA ARG A 173 17.69 7.63 -14.52
C ARG A 173 17.61 8.86 -15.38
N LEU A 174 17.46 10.07 -14.81
CA LEU A 174 17.47 11.33 -15.54
C LEU A 174 18.80 11.60 -16.28
N ALA A 175 19.89 11.01 -15.82
CA ALA A 175 21.22 11.16 -16.42
C ALA A 175 21.50 10.15 -17.56
N LYS A 176 20.57 9.24 -17.89
CA LYS A 176 20.75 8.28 -18.97
C LYS A 176 20.72 8.94 -20.33
N PRO A 177 21.59 8.56 -21.28
CA PRO A 177 21.55 9.07 -22.64
C PRO A 177 20.28 8.65 -23.41
N ASP A 178 19.73 7.49 -23.07
CA ASP A 178 18.58 6.81 -23.67
C ASP A 178 17.31 6.93 -22.80
N PHE A 179 17.10 8.09 -22.16
CA PHE A 179 15.96 8.33 -21.28
C PHE A 179 14.63 8.10 -22.03
N ALA A 180 13.86 7.12 -21.56
CA ALA A 180 12.62 6.65 -22.17
C ALA A 180 11.37 6.99 -21.34
N ALA A 181 10.19 6.67 -21.87
CA ALA A 181 8.91 6.88 -21.19
C ALA A 181 8.84 6.16 -19.83
N ASP A 182 9.35 4.94 -19.75
CA ASP A 182 9.40 4.17 -18.48
C ASP A 182 10.31 4.83 -17.43
N ASP A 183 11.40 5.48 -17.88
CA ASP A 183 12.27 6.25 -16.97
C ASP A 183 11.54 7.51 -16.47
N ALA A 184 10.78 8.17 -17.35
CA ALA A 184 9.96 9.34 -16.99
C ALA A 184 8.88 8.97 -15.97
N ASP A 185 8.17 7.85 -16.18
CA ASP A 185 7.18 7.33 -15.23
C ASP A 185 7.83 6.99 -13.87
N PHE A 186 8.95 6.27 -13.88
CA PHE A 186 9.70 5.96 -12.66
C PHE A 186 10.10 7.21 -11.87
N VAL A 187 10.62 8.24 -12.57
CA VAL A 187 11.01 9.53 -11.96
C VAL A 187 9.79 10.23 -11.38
N GLY A 188 8.70 10.32 -12.15
CA GLY A 188 7.45 10.94 -11.70
C GLY A 188 6.88 10.28 -10.44
N ARG A 189 6.81 8.95 -10.43
CA ARG A 189 6.34 8.19 -9.25
C ARG A 189 7.20 8.40 -8.02
N ASN A 190 8.54 8.41 -8.15
CA ASN A 190 9.41 8.62 -7.00
C ASN A 190 9.31 10.06 -6.48
N LEU A 191 9.14 11.04 -7.35
CA LEU A 191 8.92 12.42 -6.96
C LEU A 191 7.60 12.58 -6.19
N ALA A 192 6.50 12.05 -6.73
CA ALA A 192 5.20 12.07 -6.07
C ALA A 192 5.23 11.35 -4.70
N LYS A 193 5.85 10.16 -4.62
CA LYS A 193 6.03 9.43 -3.36
C LYS A 193 6.85 10.22 -2.34
N ALA A 194 7.87 10.97 -2.77
CA ALA A 194 8.65 11.81 -1.88
C ALA A 194 7.83 13.02 -1.37
N GLN A 195 7.06 13.65 -2.22
CA GLN A 195 6.15 14.73 -1.84
C GLN A 195 5.13 14.25 -0.78
N LEU A 196 4.43 13.14 -1.03
CA LEU A 196 3.49 12.55 -0.07
C LEU A 196 4.16 12.27 1.28
N ALA A 197 5.39 11.75 1.28
CA ALA A 197 6.11 11.41 2.50
C ALA A 197 6.39 12.61 3.41
N PHE A 198 6.56 13.80 2.88
CA PHE A 198 6.71 14.99 3.74
C PHE A 198 5.45 15.24 4.58
N GLY A 199 4.28 15.14 3.95
CA GLY A 199 3.01 15.23 4.68
C GLY A 199 2.82 14.10 5.69
N ASP A 200 3.14 12.88 5.29
CA ASP A 200 3.02 11.69 6.12
C ASP A 200 3.90 11.78 7.38
N VAL A 201 5.12 12.29 7.24
CA VAL A 201 6.05 12.51 8.35
C VAL A 201 5.52 13.53 9.34
N LEU A 202 4.95 14.64 8.86
CA LEU A 202 4.32 15.65 9.72
C LEU A 202 3.14 15.05 10.50
N LEU A 203 2.27 14.33 9.81
CA LEU A 203 1.13 13.67 10.44
C LEU A 203 1.58 12.62 11.47
N ALA A 204 2.58 11.81 11.16
CA ALA A 204 3.11 10.80 12.07
C ALA A 204 3.75 11.44 13.30
N ALA A 205 4.54 12.52 13.14
CA ALA A 205 5.18 13.23 14.24
C ALA A 205 4.16 13.84 15.22
N HIS A 206 2.94 14.12 14.75
CA HIS A 206 1.85 14.67 15.57
C HIS A 206 0.80 13.60 15.98
N GLY A 207 1.05 12.29 15.74
CA GLY A 207 0.09 11.23 16.05
C GLY A 207 -1.19 11.31 15.22
N GLN A 208 -1.17 12.02 14.09
CA GLN A 208 -2.33 12.28 13.23
C GLN A 208 -2.27 11.52 11.89
N TYR A 209 -1.31 10.59 11.73
CA TYR A 209 -1.24 9.77 10.53
C TYR A 209 -2.56 9.02 10.29
N HIS A 210 -2.88 8.75 9.04
CA HIS A 210 -4.07 8.00 8.67
C HIS A 210 -3.79 7.07 7.50
N TRP A 211 -4.42 5.89 7.47
CA TRP A 211 -4.26 4.91 6.41
C TRP A 211 -4.76 5.40 5.04
N SER A 212 -5.84 6.20 4.99
CA SER A 212 -6.36 6.82 3.77
C SER A 212 -5.53 8.04 3.36
N CYS A 213 -5.11 8.07 2.10
CA CYS A 213 -4.38 9.21 1.51
C CYS A 213 -5.27 10.46 1.45
N GLN A 214 -6.57 10.31 1.14
CA GLN A 214 -7.52 11.42 1.13
C GLN A 214 -7.65 12.05 2.51
N GLU A 215 -7.76 11.23 3.56
CA GLU A 215 -7.86 11.73 4.92
C GLU A 215 -6.56 12.40 5.37
N ARG A 216 -5.39 11.87 4.98
CA ARG A 216 -4.09 12.54 5.22
C ARG A 216 -4.06 13.91 4.56
N HIS A 217 -4.49 14.00 3.29
CA HIS A 217 -4.59 15.28 2.59
C HIS A 217 -5.53 16.25 3.34
N ARG A 218 -6.72 15.81 3.74
CA ARG A 218 -7.68 16.62 4.50
C ARG A 218 -7.08 17.13 5.81
N ARG A 219 -6.36 16.30 6.56
CA ARG A 219 -5.70 16.66 7.81
C ARG A 219 -4.60 17.70 7.60
N LEU A 220 -3.78 17.53 6.55
CA LEU A 220 -2.74 18.49 6.19
C LEU A 220 -3.33 19.86 5.79
N ALA A 221 -4.37 19.86 4.96
CA ALA A 221 -5.05 21.07 4.51
C ALA A 221 -5.72 21.82 5.67
N ALA A 222 -6.24 21.10 6.69
CA ALA A 222 -6.84 21.70 7.88
C ALA A 222 -5.81 22.44 8.77
N GLY A 223 -4.51 22.18 8.62
CA GLY A 223 -3.42 23.01 9.13
C GLY A 223 -3.32 23.18 10.64
N LYS A 224 -3.91 22.29 11.43
CA LYS A 224 -3.88 22.36 12.91
C LYS A 224 -2.61 21.74 13.51
N PHE A 225 -1.45 22.17 13.03
CA PHE A 225 -0.16 21.74 13.59
C PHE A 225 0.39 22.89 14.43
N SER A 226 0.20 22.82 15.73
CA SER A 226 0.55 23.87 16.69
C SER A 226 2.05 24.19 16.80
N SER A 227 2.92 23.44 16.12
CA SER A 227 4.37 23.65 16.12
C SER A 227 4.99 23.93 14.74
N LEU A 228 4.19 24.02 13.66
CA LEU A 228 4.70 24.31 12.31
C LEU A 228 5.12 25.77 12.09
N SER A 229 4.88 26.65 13.04
CA SER A 229 5.40 28.04 13.01
C SER A 229 6.94 28.11 13.02
N ALA A 230 7.63 27.01 13.35
CA ALA A 230 9.09 26.92 13.36
C ALA A 230 9.68 26.35 12.04
N PHE A 231 8.85 25.85 11.13
CA PHE A 231 9.33 25.37 9.82
C PHE A 231 9.05 26.42 8.74
N PRO A 232 10.05 26.85 7.96
CA PRO A 232 9.88 27.83 6.90
C PRO A 232 9.25 27.20 5.63
N ILE A 233 8.11 26.54 5.79
CA ILE A 233 7.30 26.13 4.65
C ILE A 233 6.43 27.33 4.32
N GLY A 234 6.94 28.19 3.41
CA GLY A 234 6.21 29.37 2.96
C GLY A 234 4.84 29.00 2.39
N GLY A 235 3.89 29.94 2.51
CA GLY A 235 2.47 29.75 2.14
C GLY A 235 2.20 29.25 0.72
N GLU A 236 3.15 29.35 -0.21
CA GLU A 236 3.07 28.83 -1.57
C GLU A 236 3.25 27.30 -1.68
N GLY A 237 3.73 26.63 -0.63
CA GLY A 237 3.91 25.17 -0.58
C GLY A 237 2.61 24.40 -0.33
N ARG A 238 1.56 25.03 0.20
CA ARG A 238 0.32 24.35 0.60
C ARG A 238 -0.51 23.87 -0.59
N GLU A 239 -0.49 24.56 -1.71
CA GLU A 239 -1.28 24.23 -2.90
C GLU A 239 -0.63 23.17 -3.80
N ARG A 240 0.68 22.91 -3.64
CA ARG A 240 1.43 21.94 -4.46
C ARG A 240 1.37 20.49 -3.92
N TRP A 241 0.73 20.25 -2.78
CA TRP A 241 0.63 18.92 -2.18
C TRP A 241 -0.60 18.12 -2.64
N CYS A 242 -1.31 18.63 -3.64
CA CYS A 242 -2.56 18.10 -4.18
C CYS A 242 -2.35 17.49 -5.59
N LEU A 243 -1.53 16.45 -5.70
CA LEU A 243 -1.46 15.63 -6.91
C LEU A 243 -1.59 14.15 -6.56
#